data_fe4bb6962c7b94ea42710bdcff4824f1
#
_entry.id   fe4bb6962c7b94ea42710bdcff4824f1
#
_cell.length_a   1.000
_cell.length_b   1.000
_cell.length_c   1.000
_cell.angle_alpha   90.00
_cell.angle_beta   90.00
_cell.angle_gamma   90.00
#
_symmetry.space_group_name_H-M   'P 1'
#
loop_
_entity.id
_entity.type
_entity.pdbx_description
1 polymer ?
#
loop_
_entity_poly.entity_id
_entity_poly.type
_entity_poly.pdbx_seq_one_letter_code
_entity_poly.pdbx_strand_id
1 'polypeptide(L)'
;FKTGLETTNQIIKNKEAFILGAGGVVPSIIIALKKMQISKIYLSNRTDLKALEMKKLFPEIKIIEWGKTPNFDIIINATSIGLNDKDEINIDYRNISKNKFFYDVIYNPKETNFLRKAKQFGAQTENGKMMFVYQAQKAFFTWHNILPVVDSETLNLLNI
;
A
#
# COMPACT_ATOMS: atom_id res chain seq x y z
N PHE A 1 -8.45 2.91 -0.75
CA PHE A 1 -7.35 2.08 -1.26
C PHE A 1 -7.72 1.37 -2.56
N LYS A 2 -8.82 0.56 -2.59
CA LYS A 2 -9.23 -0.19 -3.79
C LYS A 2 -9.32 0.71 -5.03
N THR A 3 -10.10 1.79 -4.98
CA THR A 3 -10.27 2.73 -6.08
C THR A 3 -8.95 3.36 -6.52
N GLY A 4 -8.09 3.76 -5.56
CA GLY A 4 -6.76 4.28 -5.90
C GLY A 4 -5.86 3.25 -6.58
N LEU A 5 -5.95 1.98 -6.18
CA LEU A 5 -5.18 0.91 -6.80
C LEU A 5 -5.71 0.57 -8.21
N GLU A 6 -7.01 0.66 -8.43
CA GLU A 6 -7.64 0.44 -9.75
C GLU A 6 -7.17 1.46 -10.81
N THR A 7 -6.75 2.68 -10.40
CA THR A 7 -6.20 3.68 -11.35
C THR A 7 -4.79 3.34 -11.85
N THR A 8 -4.10 2.39 -11.22
CA THR A 8 -2.72 2.02 -11.59
C THR A 8 -2.64 1.01 -12.75
N ASN A 9 -3.77 0.49 -13.24
CA ASN A 9 -3.84 -0.59 -14.22
C ASN A 9 -3.13 -1.88 -13.79
N GLN A 10 -2.88 -2.09 -12.50
CA GLN A 10 -2.25 -3.29 -11.98
C GLN A 10 -3.25 -4.45 -11.88
N ILE A 11 -2.84 -5.61 -12.36
CA ILE A 11 -3.62 -6.85 -12.19
C ILE A 11 -3.33 -7.41 -10.80
N ILE A 12 -4.34 -7.39 -9.92
CA ILE A 12 -4.23 -7.84 -8.53
C ILE A 12 -4.71 -9.29 -8.37
N LYS A 13 -5.66 -9.70 -9.20
CA LYS A 13 -6.25 -11.04 -9.15
C LYS A 13 -5.18 -12.13 -9.25
N ASN A 14 -5.27 -13.13 -8.36
CA ASN A 14 -4.38 -14.28 -8.26
C ASN A 14 -2.92 -13.95 -7.94
N LYS A 15 -2.61 -12.71 -7.52
CA LYS A 15 -1.28 -12.28 -7.08
C LYS A 15 -1.05 -12.53 -5.60
N GLU A 16 0.20 -12.44 -5.14
CA GLU A 16 0.60 -12.51 -3.74
C GLU A 16 0.99 -11.11 -3.25
N ALA A 17 0.40 -10.64 -2.15
CA ALA A 17 0.68 -9.35 -1.55
C ALA A 17 1.49 -9.49 -0.26
N PHE A 18 2.47 -8.60 -0.06
CA PHE A 18 3.21 -8.45 1.18
C PHE A 18 2.94 -7.07 1.77
N ILE A 19 2.36 -7.02 2.97
CA ILE A 19 2.02 -5.78 3.68
C ILE A 19 3.04 -5.56 4.80
N LEU A 20 3.65 -4.40 4.81
CA LEU A 20 4.52 -3.92 5.86
C LEU A 20 3.72 -2.99 6.77
N GLY A 21 3.62 -3.33 8.05
CA GLY A 21 2.83 -2.60 9.04
C GLY A 21 1.54 -3.31 9.44
N ALA A 22 1.04 -2.95 10.64
CA ALA A 22 -0.22 -3.43 11.21
C ALA A 22 -0.99 -2.27 11.87
N GLY A 23 -0.97 -1.10 11.22
CA GLY A 23 -1.68 0.10 11.66
C GLY A 23 -3.16 0.11 11.25
N GLY A 24 -3.86 1.18 11.62
CA GLY A 24 -5.32 1.31 11.41
C GLY A 24 -5.78 1.25 9.94
N VAL A 25 -4.92 1.54 8.98
CA VAL A 25 -5.25 1.44 7.54
C VAL A 25 -5.22 -0.01 7.02
N VAL A 26 -4.47 -0.89 7.67
CA VAL A 26 -4.21 -2.25 7.17
C VAL A 26 -5.46 -3.11 7.02
N PRO A 27 -6.44 -3.10 7.95
CA PRO A 27 -7.69 -3.82 7.74
C PRO A 27 -8.40 -3.44 6.44
N SER A 28 -8.43 -2.15 6.10
CA SER A 28 -9.05 -1.66 4.86
C SER A 28 -8.29 -2.13 3.62
N ILE A 29 -6.96 -2.21 3.69
CA ILE A 29 -6.10 -2.73 2.62
C ILE A 29 -6.38 -4.21 2.41
N ILE A 30 -6.40 -5.02 3.47
CA ILE A 30 -6.67 -6.47 3.41
C ILE A 30 -8.05 -6.73 2.78
N ILE A 31 -9.09 -6.03 3.24
CA ILE A 31 -10.45 -6.16 2.69
C ILE A 31 -10.49 -5.80 1.20
N ALA A 32 -9.80 -4.74 0.81
CA ALA A 32 -9.74 -4.33 -0.58
C ALA A 32 -9.04 -5.37 -1.47
N LEU A 33 -7.89 -5.88 -1.04
CA LEU A 33 -7.15 -6.93 -1.74
C LEU A 33 -7.98 -8.22 -1.89
N LYS A 34 -8.71 -8.61 -0.84
CA LYS A 34 -9.64 -9.76 -0.90
C LYS A 34 -10.75 -9.54 -1.92
N LYS A 35 -11.36 -8.34 -1.95
CA LYS A 35 -12.37 -7.98 -2.96
C LYS A 35 -11.80 -7.99 -4.38
N MET A 36 -10.49 -7.75 -4.54
CA MET A 36 -9.78 -7.82 -5.82
C MET A 36 -9.24 -9.23 -6.12
N GLN A 37 -9.64 -10.24 -5.34
CA GLN A 37 -9.30 -11.66 -5.54
C GLN A 37 -7.78 -11.93 -5.47
N ILE A 38 -7.08 -11.27 -4.54
CA ILE A 38 -5.69 -11.61 -4.21
C ILE A 38 -5.60 -13.07 -3.77
N SER A 39 -4.54 -13.79 -4.16
CA SER A 39 -4.41 -15.21 -3.81
C SER A 39 -3.86 -15.42 -2.40
N LYS A 40 -2.94 -14.55 -1.96
CA LYS A 40 -2.27 -14.69 -0.67
C LYS A 40 -1.86 -13.33 -0.12
N ILE A 41 -1.94 -13.18 1.19
CA ILE A 41 -1.50 -11.99 1.90
C ILE A 41 -0.49 -12.40 2.96
N TYR A 42 0.71 -11.84 2.86
CA TYR A 42 1.73 -11.84 3.91
C TYR A 42 1.67 -10.50 4.64
N LEU A 43 1.93 -10.52 5.94
CA LEU A 43 2.00 -9.31 6.76
C LEU A 43 3.20 -9.39 7.68
N SER A 44 3.95 -8.30 7.75
CA SER A 44 5.06 -8.13 8.69
C SER A 44 4.91 -6.82 9.45
N ASN A 45 5.20 -6.85 10.74
CA ASN A 45 5.18 -5.65 11.57
C ASN A 45 6.26 -5.73 12.64
N ARG A 46 6.92 -4.61 12.93
CA ARG A 46 7.98 -4.52 13.95
C ARG A 46 7.54 -5.00 15.34
N THR A 47 6.27 -4.78 15.67
CA THR A 47 5.66 -5.23 16.94
C THR A 47 4.82 -6.47 16.66
N ASP A 48 5.29 -7.64 17.09
CA ASP A 48 4.64 -8.93 16.83
C ASP A 48 3.20 -9.00 17.32
N LEU A 49 2.90 -8.41 18.48
CA LEU A 49 1.54 -8.40 19.04
C LEU A 49 0.54 -7.78 18.05
N LYS A 50 0.89 -6.67 17.38
CA LYS A 50 0.01 -6.03 16.38
C LYS A 50 -0.20 -6.91 15.15
N ALA A 51 0.83 -7.62 14.72
CA ALA A 51 0.71 -8.59 13.63
C ALA A 51 -0.23 -9.75 14.01
N LEU A 52 -0.12 -10.25 15.24
CA LEU A 52 -0.99 -11.31 15.77
C LEU A 52 -2.44 -10.84 15.92
N GLU A 53 -2.69 -9.58 16.30
CA GLU A 53 -4.03 -8.99 16.32
C GLU A 53 -4.63 -8.96 14.90
N MET A 54 -3.87 -8.56 13.89
CA MET A 54 -4.31 -8.66 12.49
C MET A 54 -4.61 -10.10 12.09
N LYS A 55 -3.80 -11.06 12.51
CA LYS A 55 -4.02 -12.48 12.25
C LYS A 55 -5.31 -13.00 12.89
N LYS A 56 -5.69 -12.51 14.07
CA LYS A 56 -6.98 -12.85 14.70
C LYS A 56 -8.16 -12.30 13.89
N LEU A 57 -8.04 -11.08 13.36
CA LEU A 57 -9.08 -10.47 12.52
C LEU A 57 -9.18 -11.09 11.13
N PHE A 58 -8.06 -11.53 10.58
CA PHE A 58 -7.92 -12.10 9.24
C PHE A 58 -7.14 -13.42 9.30
N PRO A 59 -7.78 -14.54 9.67
CA PRO A 59 -7.10 -15.82 9.90
C PRO A 59 -6.32 -16.37 8.69
N GLU A 60 -6.66 -15.93 7.48
CA GLU A 60 -6.03 -16.37 6.24
C GLU A 60 -4.67 -15.72 5.95
N ILE A 61 -4.34 -14.57 6.54
CA ILE A 61 -3.05 -13.91 6.30
C ILE A 61 -1.91 -14.72 6.93
N LYS A 62 -0.72 -14.62 6.35
CA LYS A 62 0.50 -15.25 6.88
C LYS A 62 1.40 -14.18 7.50
N ILE A 63 1.78 -14.36 8.75
CA ILE A 63 2.73 -13.47 9.41
C ILE A 63 4.14 -13.85 8.98
N ILE A 64 4.93 -12.84 8.65
CA ILE A 64 6.36 -12.92 8.33
C ILE A 64 7.12 -12.12 9.38
N GLU A 65 8.19 -12.68 9.88
CA GLU A 65 9.11 -12.00 10.81
C GLU A 65 9.59 -10.66 10.22
N TRP A 66 9.65 -9.62 11.06
CA TRP A 66 10.13 -8.32 10.64
C TRP A 66 11.57 -8.37 10.11
N GLY A 67 11.82 -7.79 8.96
CA GLY A 67 13.11 -7.85 8.27
C GLY A 67 13.29 -9.06 7.33
N LYS A 68 12.35 -10.00 7.31
CA LYS A 68 12.30 -11.06 6.31
C LYS A 68 11.40 -10.66 5.14
N THR A 69 11.79 -11.06 3.94
CA THR A 69 11.04 -10.77 2.71
C THR A 69 10.56 -12.08 2.08
N PRO A 70 9.25 -12.36 2.04
CA PRO A 70 8.71 -13.51 1.33
C PRO A 70 8.76 -13.27 -0.19
N ASN A 71 8.46 -14.30 -0.98
CA ASN A 71 8.12 -14.04 -2.37
C ASN A 71 6.78 -13.28 -2.43
N PHE A 72 6.67 -12.29 -3.30
CA PHE A 72 5.48 -11.47 -3.50
C PHE A 72 5.42 -10.96 -4.95
N ASP A 73 4.25 -10.54 -5.39
CA ASP A 73 4.06 -9.76 -6.62
C ASP A 73 3.89 -8.27 -6.29
N ILE A 74 3.23 -8.00 -5.16
CA ILE A 74 2.88 -6.66 -4.71
C ILE A 74 3.39 -6.49 -3.28
N ILE A 75 4.10 -5.39 -3.02
CA ILE A 75 4.46 -5.02 -1.65
C ILE A 75 3.85 -3.65 -1.32
N ILE A 76 3.30 -3.54 -0.12
CA ILE A 76 2.58 -2.35 0.34
C ILE A 76 3.23 -1.86 1.64
N ASN A 77 3.83 -0.68 1.60
CA ASN A 77 4.25 0.00 2.82
C ASN A 77 3.04 0.68 3.46
N ALA A 78 2.60 0.16 4.59
CA ALA A 78 1.54 0.71 5.44
C ALA A 78 2.09 1.12 6.81
N THR A 79 3.38 1.46 6.87
CA THR A 79 4.06 2.00 8.05
C THR A 79 4.25 3.51 7.92
N SER A 80 4.77 4.14 8.97
CA SER A 80 5.26 5.53 8.94
C SER A 80 6.71 5.66 8.46
N ILE A 81 7.38 4.54 8.15
CA ILE A 81 8.77 4.54 7.67
C ILE A 81 8.78 5.06 6.22
N GLY A 82 9.43 6.20 6.01
CA GLY A 82 9.48 6.91 4.75
C GLY A 82 8.89 8.32 4.83
N LEU A 83 8.33 8.72 5.98
CA LEU A 83 7.93 10.11 6.22
C LEU A 83 9.14 11.04 6.33
N ASN A 84 10.30 10.52 6.74
CA ASN A 84 11.57 11.24 6.78
C ASN A 84 12.52 10.67 5.73
N ASP A 85 13.33 11.53 5.12
CA ASP A 85 14.28 11.14 4.06
C ASP A 85 15.35 10.12 4.50
N LYS A 86 15.60 10.00 5.80
CA LYS A 86 16.54 9.03 6.38
C LYS A 86 15.93 7.68 6.68
N ASP A 87 14.60 7.57 6.60
CA ASP A 87 13.90 6.33 6.90
C ASP A 87 14.16 5.28 5.82
N GLU A 88 14.48 4.06 6.27
CA GLU A 88 14.71 2.93 5.37
C GLU A 88 13.93 1.70 5.82
N ILE A 89 13.26 1.08 4.88
CA ILE A 89 12.67 -0.25 5.06
C ILE A 89 13.68 -1.28 4.58
N ASN A 90 14.10 -2.16 5.49
CA ASN A 90 15.01 -3.24 5.14
C ASN A 90 14.23 -4.40 4.50
N ILE A 91 14.30 -4.48 3.18
CA ILE A 91 13.77 -5.59 2.38
C ILE A 91 14.84 -6.10 1.43
N ASP A 92 14.69 -7.33 0.98
CA ASP A 92 15.60 -7.92 -0.01
C ASP A 92 15.23 -7.48 -1.43
N TYR A 93 16.05 -6.61 -2.02
CA TYR A 93 15.85 -6.10 -3.38
C TYR A 93 16.47 -6.98 -4.48
N ARG A 94 17.22 -8.04 -4.15
CA ARG A 94 17.97 -8.84 -5.14
C ARG A 94 17.09 -9.49 -6.21
N ASN A 95 15.84 -9.81 -5.86
CA ASN A 95 14.88 -10.46 -6.77
C ASN A 95 13.79 -9.50 -7.26
N ILE A 96 14.02 -8.20 -7.15
CA ILE A 96 13.09 -7.19 -7.66
C ILE A 96 13.27 -7.04 -9.16
N SER A 97 12.16 -6.94 -9.89
CA SER A 97 12.12 -6.81 -11.34
C SER A 97 10.89 -5.99 -11.76
N LYS A 98 10.78 -5.73 -13.07
CA LYS A 98 9.65 -5.00 -13.68
C LYS A 98 8.27 -5.62 -13.43
N ASN A 99 8.22 -6.88 -13.00
CA ASN A 99 6.97 -7.58 -12.70
C ASN A 99 6.51 -7.39 -11.24
N LYS A 100 7.30 -6.69 -10.43
CA LYS A 100 6.96 -6.38 -9.04
C LYS A 100 6.34 -5.01 -8.96
N PHE A 101 5.34 -4.86 -8.08
CA PHE A 101 4.65 -3.61 -7.86
C PHE A 101 4.83 -3.16 -6.41
N PHE A 102 5.30 -1.94 -6.21
CA PHE A 102 5.54 -1.31 -4.92
C PHE A 102 4.53 -0.20 -4.70
N TYR A 103 3.74 -0.32 -3.66
CA TYR A 103 2.76 0.68 -3.25
C TYR A 103 3.14 1.25 -1.89
N ASP A 104 3.18 2.57 -1.77
CA ASP A 104 3.36 3.24 -0.49
C ASP A 104 2.08 3.99 -0.11
N VAL A 105 1.57 3.82 1.12
CA VAL A 105 0.42 4.61 1.58
C VAL A 105 0.79 6.06 1.86
N ILE A 106 2.08 6.36 1.99
CA ILE A 106 2.61 7.71 2.13
C ILE A 106 2.45 8.44 0.79
N TYR A 107 1.93 9.66 0.83
CA TYR A 107 1.77 10.52 -0.33
C TYR A 107 2.61 11.81 -0.24
N ASN A 108 3.11 12.13 0.94
CA ASN A 108 4.04 13.21 1.18
C ASN A 108 5.15 12.72 2.10
N PRO A 109 6.41 12.64 1.62
CA PRO A 109 6.92 13.03 0.30
C PRO A 109 6.31 12.23 -0.86
N LYS A 110 6.35 12.80 -2.08
CA LYS A 110 5.83 12.14 -3.30
C LYS A 110 6.53 10.84 -3.63
N GLU A 111 7.81 10.73 -3.32
CA GLU A 111 8.62 9.55 -3.54
C GLU A 111 9.46 9.26 -2.29
N THR A 112 9.09 8.21 -1.57
CA THR A 112 9.85 7.72 -0.41
C THR A 112 11.11 6.96 -0.85
N ASN A 113 12.06 6.75 0.07
CA ASN A 113 13.22 5.89 -0.21
C ASN A 113 12.82 4.47 -0.62
N PHE A 114 11.73 3.97 -0.07
CA PHE A 114 11.16 2.68 -0.42
C PHE A 114 10.78 2.60 -1.90
N LEU A 115 10.05 3.59 -2.41
CA LEU A 115 9.66 3.66 -3.83
C LEU A 115 10.85 3.95 -4.73
N ARG A 116 11.73 4.87 -4.34
CA ARG A 116 12.93 5.22 -5.09
C ARG A 116 13.84 4.03 -5.32
N LYS A 117 14.13 3.25 -4.26
CA LYS A 117 14.92 2.02 -4.37
C LYS A 117 14.25 1.00 -5.28
N ALA A 118 12.96 0.74 -5.10
CA ALA A 118 12.21 -0.19 -5.95
C ALA A 118 12.32 0.17 -7.44
N LYS A 119 12.16 1.45 -7.77
CA LYS A 119 12.28 1.98 -9.13
C LYS A 119 13.67 1.79 -9.72
N GLN A 120 14.75 1.94 -8.92
CA GLN A 120 16.12 1.67 -9.35
C GLN A 120 16.34 0.21 -9.77
N PHE A 121 15.60 -0.73 -9.14
CA PHE A 121 15.61 -2.15 -9.52
C PHE A 121 14.57 -2.50 -10.60
N GLY A 122 13.93 -1.50 -11.20
CA GLY A 122 13.02 -1.66 -12.33
C GLY A 122 11.58 -2.03 -11.95
N ALA A 123 11.21 -2.03 -10.67
CA ALA A 123 9.84 -2.27 -10.25
C ALA A 123 8.90 -1.12 -10.65
N GLN A 124 7.62 -1.44 -10.78
CA GLN A 124 6.58 -0.43 -10.90
C GLN A 124 6.26 0.13 -9.51
N THR A 125 6.00 1.43 -9.42
CA THR A 125 5.83 2.10 -8.12
C THR A 125 4.62 3.02 -8.14
N GLU A 126 3.91 3.12 -7.00
CA GLU A 126 2.80 4.05 -6.81
C GLU A 126 2.78 4.54 -5.36
N ASN A 127 2.41 5.79 -5.15
CA ASN A 127 2.27 6.38 -3.82
C ASN A 127 0.80 6.46 -3.36
N GLY A 128 0.59 6.95 -2.14
CA GLY A 128 -0.73 7.04 -1.51
C GLY A 128 -1.64 8.17 -2.00
N LYS A 129 -1.21 9.00 -2.97
CA LYS A 129 -1.95 10.18 -3.41
C LYS A 129 -3.40 9.88 -3.78
N MET A 130 -3.60 8.93 -4.70
CA MET A 130 -4.96 8.59 -5.16
C MET A 130 -5.79 7.93 -4.07
N MET A 131 -5.18 7.17 -3.18
CA MET A 131 -5.86 6.65 -2.00
C MET A 131 -6.38 7.79 -1.11
N PHE A 132 -5.55 8.79 -0.83
CA PHE A 132 -5.91 9.98 -0.06
C PHE A 132 -7.06 10.75 -0.73
N VAL A 133 -6.98 11.02 -2.04
CA VAL A 133 -7.99 11.74 -2.80
C VAL A 133 -9.35 11.06 -2.73
N TYR A 134 -9.40 9.75 -3.01
CA TYR A 134 -10.67 9.00 -2.99
C TYR A 134 -11.23 8.82 -1.56
N GLN A 135 -10.37 8.78 -0.55
CA GLN A 135 -10.82 8.81 0.83
C GLN A 135 -11.51 10.13 1.17
N ALA A 136 -10.89 11.27 0.79
CA ALA A 136 -11.46 12.60 0.99
C ALA A 136 -12.77 12.78 0.22
N GLN A 137 -12.82 12.36 -1.06
CA GLN A 137 -14.04 12.37 -1.87
C GLN A 137 -15.19 11.61 -1.18
N LYS A 138 -14.88 10.42 -0.67
CA LYS A 138 -15.91 9.59 -0.01
C LYS A 138 -16.36 10.17 1.34
N ALA A 139 -15.44 10.75 2.10
CA ALA A 139 -15.78 11.43 3.35
C ALA A 139 -16.68 12.65 3.08
N PHE A 140 -16.34 13.46 2.08
CA PHE A 140 -17.16 14.60 1.67
C PHE A 140 -18.58 14.17 1.26
N PHE A 141 -18.67 13.10 0.44
CA PHE A 141 -19.98 12.53 0.08
C PHE A 141 -20.78 12.10 1.30
N THR A 142 -20.14 11.48 2.28
CA THR A 142 -20.82 11.02 3.50
C THR A 142 -21.39 12.17 4.34
N TRP A 143 -20.70 13.31 4.36
CA TRP A 143 -21.12 14.48 5.16
C TRP A 143 -22.11 15.38 4.43
N HIS A 144 -21.97 15.52 3.10
CA HIS A 144 -22.71 16.53 2.34
C HIS A 144 -23.67 15.93 1.30
N ASN A 145 -23.67 14.61 1.12
CA ASN A 145 -24.41 13.90 0.08
C ASN A 145 -24.15 14.43 -1.35
N ILE A 146 -22.96 15.03 -1.55
CA ILE A 146 -22.45 15.52 -2.82
C ILE A 146 -21.17 14.77 -3.13
N LEU A 147 -21.09 14.15 -4.31
CA LEU A 147 -19.88 13.45 -4.75
C LEU A 147 -19.03 14.39 -5.60
N PRO A 148 -17.92 14.95 -5.07
CA PRO A 148 -17.05 15.82 -5.85
C PRO A 148 -16.43 15.08 -7.04
N VAL A 149 -16.24 15.80 -8.15
CA VAL A 149 -15.49 15.25 -9.29
C VAL A 149 -14.00 15.25 -8.96
N VAL A 150 -13.33 14.16 -9.24
CA VAL A 150 -11.86 14.05 -9.15
C VAL A 150 -11.32 14.12 -10.57
N ASP A 151 -11.01 15.32 -11.02
CA ASP A 151 -10.45 15.61 -12.34
C ASP A 151 -8.99 16.09 -12.24
N SER A 152 -8.39 16.36 -13.38
CA SER A 152 -7.01 16.85 -13.46
C SER A 152 -6.81 18.20 -12.77
N GLU A 153 -7.81 19.08 -12.78
CA GLU A 153 -7.76 20.38 -12.11
C GLU A 153 -7.67 20.19 -10.60
N THR A 154 -8.57 19.39 -10.03
CA THR A 154 -8.54 18.99 -8.60
C THR A 154 -7.20 18.38 -8.20
N LEU A 155 -6.66 17.47 -9.02
CA LEU A 155 -5.38 16.82 -8.73
C LEU A 155 -4.19 17.79 -8.81
N ASN A 156 -4.25 18.79 -9.69
CA ASN A 156 -3.22 19.82 -9.81
C ASN A 156 -3.23 20.79 -8.62
N LEU A 157 -4.42 21.15 -8.12
CA LEU A 157 -4.57 22.03 -6.94
C LEU A 157 -3.98 21.39 -5.68
N LEU A 158 -4.08 20.08 -5.55
CA LEU A 158 -3.55 19.37 -4.38
C LEU A 158 -2.03 19.35 -4.31
N ASN A 159 -1.35 19.59 -5.42
CA ASN A 159 0.12 19.66 -5.54
C ASN A 159 0.93 18.61 -4.74
N ILE A 160 0.36 17.41 -4.54
CA ILE A 160 0.91 16.28 -3.77
C ILE A 160 1.32 15.13 -4.69
#